data_bf8c4380bb7790b6e7af8553e7a3fe92
#
_entry.id   bf8c4380bb7790b6e7af8553e7a3fe92
#
_cell.length_a   1.000
_cell.length_b   1.000
_cell.length_c   1.000
_cell.angle_alpha   90.00
_cell.angle_beta   90.00
_cell.angle_gamma   90.00
#
_symmetry.space_group_name_H-M   'P 1'
#
loop_
_entity.id
_entity.type
_entity.pdbx_description
1 polymer ?
#
loop_
_entity_poly.entity_id
_entity_poly.type
_entity_poly.pdbx_seq_one_letter_code
_entity_poly.pdbx_strand_id
1 'polypeptide(L)'
;PSGDEYILVYEATKRLIPPQGIPLDVGIVVNNVETLYNISRAKDDEPVTEKFITVAGAVNHPVSFLAPIGMSYRDAIESAGGVLHGGMKDFGVFVGGVMMGKLEFDIDKPITKTTAGLIVLPKEHTLIQRKSQSEKAMHRIGKSACDQCSYCTELCPRYVLGYDVQPHKVMRSLSFTTTGENIWNQFAE
;
A
#
# COMPACT_ATOMS: atom_id res chain seq x y z
N PRO A 1 -12.37 7.22 1.39
CA PRO A 1 -12.94 5.88 1.37
C PRO A 1 -12.82 5.21 0.00
N SER A 2 -12.90 5.97 -1.10
CA SER A 2 -12.92 5.46 -2.48
C SER A 2 -11.57 4.95 -3.02
N GLY A 3 -10.60 4.69 -2.16
CA GLY A 3 -9.30 4.10 -2.54
C GLY A 3 -9.36 2.60 -2.84
N ASP A 4 -10.39 1.91 -2.37
CA ASP A 4 -10.68 0.52 -2.72
C ASP A 4 -11.54 0.49 -3.98
N GLU A 5 -11.16 -0.30 -4.99
CA GLU A 5 -11.86 -0.34 -6.27
C GLU A 5 -13.31 -0.84 -6.17
N TYR A 6 -13.63 -1.73 -5.23
CA TYR A 6 -14.99 -2.19 -4.98
C TYR A 6 -15.90 -1.05 -4.53
N ILE A 7 -15.38 -0.20 -3.64
CA ILE A 7 -16.10 0.98 -3.15
C ILE A 7 -16.23 2.01 -4.25
N LEU A 8 -15.15 2.27 -5.00
CA LEU A 8 -15.16 3.21 -6.11
C LEU A 8 -16.19 2.82 -7.17
N VAL A 9 -16.23 1.55 -7.57
CA VAL A 9 -17.21 1.03 -8.54
C VAL A 9 -18.63 1.21 -8.04
N TYR A 10 -18.88 0.87 -6.77
CA TYR A 10 -20.22 1.04 -6.19
C TYR A 10 -20.62 2.52 -6.08
N GLU A 11 -19.73 3.39 -5.63
CA GLU A 11 -20.03 4.83 -5.54
C GLU A 11 -20.37 5.43 -6.90
N ALA A 12 -19.59 5.07 -7.93
CA ALA A 12 -19.75 5.61 -9.27
C ALA A 12 -20.97 5.04 -10.03
N THR A 13 -21.32 3.77 -9.81
CA THR A 13 -22.25 3.04 -10.69
C THR A 13 -23.41 2.36 -9.97
N LYS A 14 -23.35 2.25 -8.64
CA LYS A 14 -24.27 1.49 -7.79
C LYS A 14 -24.30 -0.02 -8.10
N ARG A 15 -23.29 -0.53 -8.81
CA ARG A 15 -23.12 -1.95 -9.08
C ARG A 15 -22.19 -2.56 -8.04
N LEU A 16 -22.56 -3.72 -7.50
CA LEU A 16 -21.70 -4.51 -6.60
C LEU A 16 -20.91 -5.51 -7.43
N ILE A 17 -19.60 -5.51 -7.26
CA ILE A 17 -18.74 -6.56 -7.82
C ILE A 17 -19.05 -7.86 -7.08
N PRO A 18 -19.18 -9.02 -7.74
CA PRO A 18 -19.38 -10.28 -7.05
C PRO A 18 -18.25 -10.58 -6.05
N PRO A 19 -18.50 -11.34 -4.98
CA PRO A 19 -17.42 -11.81 -4.10
C PRO A 19 -16.32 -12.49 -4.92
N GLN A 20 -15.05 -12.17 -4.62
CA GLN A 20 -13.86 -12.61 -5.38
C GLN A 20 -13.82 -12.19 -6.86
N GLY A 21 -14.80 -11.38 -7.31
CA GLY A 21 -14.85 -10.88 -8.67
C GLY A 21 -13.94 -9.68 -8.91
N ILE A 22 -13.95 -9.21 -10.14
CA ILE A 22 -13.22 -8.02 -10.58
C ILE A 22 -14.20 -7.00 -11.21
N PRO A 23 -13.83 -5.73 -11.36
CA PRO A 23 -14.70 -4.72 -11.96
C PRO A 23 -15.24 -5.11 -13.35
N LEU A 24 -14.51 -5.91 -14.12
CA LEU A 24 -14.95 -6.41 -15.43
C LEU A 24 -16.21 -7.26 -15.36
N ASP A 25 -16.45 -7.98 -14.26
CA ASP A 25 -17.63 -8.84 -14.09
C ASP A 25 -18.93 -8.01 -14.07
N VAL A 26 -18.81 -6.74 -13.78
CA VAL A 26 -19.94 -5.77 -13.82
C VAL A 26 -19.82 -4.79 -15.00
N GLY A 27 -18.93 -5.08 -15.96
CA GLY A 27 -18.76 -4.30 -17.19
C GLY A 27 -18.03 -2.97 -16.97
N ILE A 28 -17.14 -2.89 -15.99
CA ILE A 28 -16.41 -1.68 -15.62
C ILE A 28 -14.90 -1.94 -15.68
N VAL A 29 -14.16 -0.95 -16.18
CA VAL A 29 -12.69 -0.94 -16.14
C VAL A 29 -12.23 0.15 -15.20
N VAL A 30 -11.45 -0.21 -14.18
CA VAL A 30 -10.83 0.73 -13.26
C VAL A 30 -9.35 0.84 -13.58
N ASN A 31 -8.88 2.03 -13.87
CA ASN A 31 -7.48 2.32 -14.18
C ASN A 31 -6.95 3.46 -13.32
N ASN A 32 -5.67 3.39 -12.98
CA ASN A 32 -4.96 4.52 -12.43
C ASN A 32 -4.87 5.64 -13.49
N VAL A 33 -4.94 6.90 -13.06
CA VAL A 33 -4.87 8.06 -13.95
C VAL A 33 -3.58 8.09 -14.78
N GLU A 34 -2.46 7.66 -14.22
CA GLU A 34 -1.19 7.56 -14.94
C GLU A 34 -1.23 6.48 -16.03
N THR A 35 -1.97 5.38 -15.79
CA THR A 35 -2.19 4.36 -16.83
C THR A 35 -2.95 4.97 -18.02
N LEU A 36 -3.98 5.76 -17.76
CA LEU A 36 -4.74 6.44 -18.81
C LEU A 36 -3.86 7.45 -19.58
N TYR A 37 -3.01 8.19 -18.88
CA TYR A 37 -2.03 9.08 -19.48
C TYR A 37 -1.06 8.33 -20.40
N ASN A 38 -0.52 7.20 -19.92
CA ASN A 38 0.40 6.37 -20.72
C ASN A 38 -0.31 5.71 -21.93
N ILE A 39 -1.58 5.32 -21.81
CA ILE A 39 -2.38 4.82 -22.94
C ILE A 39 -2.52 5.92 -24.00
N SER A 40 -2.75 7.16 -23.60
CA SER A 40 -2.82 8.29 -24.54
C SER A 40 -1.50 8.50 -25.28
N ARG A 41 -0.37 8.41 -24.59
CA ARG A 41 0.98 8.53 -25.20
C ARG A 41 1.30 7.36 -26.13
N ALA A 42 0.85 6.15 -25.77
CA ALA A 42 1.07 4.96 -26.62
C ALA A 42 0.40 5.07 -28.00
N LYS A 43 -0.64 5.92 -28.15
CA LYS A 43 -1.23 6.22 -29.45
C LYS A 43 -0.22 6.88 -30.42
N ASP A 44 0.74 7.61 -29.87
CA ASP A 44 1.77 8.33 -30.61
C ASP A 44 3.11 7.56 -30.60
N ASP A 45 3.06 6.24 -30.31
CA ASP A 45 4.21 5.33 -30.20
C ASP A 45 5.24 5.72 -29.12
N GLU A 46 4.83 6.48 -28.11
CA GLU A 46 5.70 6.89 -27.00
C GLU A 46 5.78 5.80 -25.94
N PRO A 47 6.96 5.22 -25.70
CA PRO A 47 7.15 4.20 -24.68
C PRO A 47 7.10 4.79 -23.26
N VAL A 48 6.74 3.95 -22.27
CA VAL A 48 6.76 4.32 -20.86
C VAL A 48 8.20 4.22 -20.33
N THR A 49 8.90 5.33 -20.34
CA THR A 49 10.29 5.48 -19.89
C THR A 49 10.41 6.27 -18.60
N GLU A 50 9.35 6.94 -18.19
CA GLU A 50 9.28 7.80 -17.01
C GLU A 50 8.11 7.42 -16.11
N LYS A 51 8.21 7.79 -14.85
CA LYS A 51 7.22 7.52 -13.83
C LYS A 51 6.97 8.77 -12.99
N PHE A 52 5.71 9.12 -12.77
CA PHE A 52 5.37 10.10 -11.75
C PHE A 52 5.64 9.54 -10.37
N ILE A 53 6.51 10.19 -9.61
CA ILE A 53 6.82 9.82 -8.24
C ILE A 53 6.68 11.02 -7.31
N THR A 54 6.36 10.73 -6.06
CA THR A 54 6.38 11.71 -4.98
C THR A 54 7.45 11.31 -3.97
N VAL A 55 8.37 12.20 -3.67
CA VAL A 55 9.34 12.04 -2.57
C VAL A 55 8.91 12.94 -1.43
N ALA A 56 8.66 12.36 -0.26
CA ALA A 56 8.13 13.05 0.90
C ALA A 56 8.68 12.46 2.21
N GLY A 57 8.26 13.04 3.33
CA GLY A 57 8.70 12.67 4.67
C GLY A 57 9.85 13.56 5.15
N ALA A 58 10.88 12.96 5.73
CA ALA A 58 12.03 13.66 6.30
C ALA A 58 13.07 14.09 5.23
N VAL A 59 12.61 14.78 4.21
CA VAL A 59 13.42 15.38 3.14
C VAL A 59 13.32 16.90 3.17
N ASN A 60 14.33 17.60 2.64
CA ASN A 60 14.36 19.07 2.71
C ASN A 60 13.25 19.72 1.87
N HIS A 61 12.96 19.17 0.69
CA HIS A 61 11.99 19.72 -0.25
C HIS A 61 11.07 18.61 -0.78
N PRO A 62 9.98 18.27 -0.08
CA PRO A 62 9.03 17.30 -0.61
C PRO A 62 8.55 17.71 -2.00
N VAL A 63 8.63 16.79 -2.96
CA VAL A 63 8.38 17.11 -4.38
C VAL A 63 7.77 15.92 -5.11
N SER A 64 6.94 16.23 -6.12
CA SER A 64 6.48 15.26 -7.12
C SER A 64 7.08 15.63 -8.48
N PHE A 65 7.64 14.67 -9.17
CA PHE A 65 8.28 14.87 -10.46
C PHE A 65 8.23 13.63 -11.35
N LEU A 66 8.54 13.80 -12.62
CA LEU A 66 8.75 12.70 -13.57
C LEU A 66 10.18 12.19 -13.42
N ALA A 67 10.31 10.97 -12.92
CA ALA A 67 11.60 10.30 -12.78
C ALA A 67 11.79 9.28 -13.90
N PRO A 68 12.97 9.18 -14.52
CA PRO A 68 13.26 8.10 -15.43
C PRO A 68 13.22 6.74 -14.69
N ILE A 69 12.59 5.75 -15.31
CA ILE A 69 12.57 4.38 -14.80
C ILE A 69 14.02 3.87 -14.75
N GLY A 70 14.43 3.31 -13.62
CA GLY A 70 15.81 2.93 -13.35
C GLY A 70 16.61 3.93 -12.52
N MET A 71 16.13 5.16 -12.31
CA MET A 71 16.71 6.10 -11.37
C MET A 71 16.78 5.49 -9.97
N SER A 72 17.88 5.68 -9.25
CA SER A 72 17.98 5.14 -7.87
C SER A 72 17.11 5.91 -6.88
N TYR A 73 16.70 5.26 -5.79
CA TYR A 73 15.99 5.97 -4.70
C TYR A 73 16.88 7.06 -4.12
N ARG A 74 18.20 6.86 -4.09
CA ARG A 74 19.18 7.86 -3.66
C ARG A 74 19.06 9.14 -4.46
N ASP A 75 19.17 9.04 -5.80
CA ASP A 75 19.10 10.20 -6.69
C ASP A 75 17.75 10.90 -6.60
N ALA A 76 16.67 10.14 -6.42
CA ALA A 76 15.35 10.70 -6.21
C ALA A 76 15.24 11.48 -4.89
N ILE A 77 15.83 10.97 -3.81
CA ILE A 77 15.87 11.67 -2.52
C ILE A 77 16.78 12.91 -2.61
N GLU A 78 17.89 12.83 -3.31
CA GLU A 78 18.77 13.98 -3.57
C GLU A 78 18.06 15.06 -4.39
N SER A 79 17.23 14.68 -5.36
CA SER A 79 16.38 15.62 -6.10
C SER A 79 15.36 16.34 -5.21
N ALA A 80 15.00 15.75 -4.06
CA ALA A 80 14.19 16.39 -3.00
C ALA A 80 15.05 17.18 -1.98
N GLY A 81 16.28 17.50 -2.32
CA GLY A 81 17.21 18.24 -1.45
C GLY A 81 17.89 17.39 -0.38
N GLY A 82 17.83 16.06 -0.49
CA GLY A 82 18.38 15.12 0.49
C GLY A 82 17.53 15.03 1.76
N VAL A 83 18.06 14.29 2.75
CA VAL A 83 17.41 14.11 4.05
C VAL A 83 17.59 15.32 4.98
N LEU A 84 16.64 15.56 5.88
CA LEU A 84 16.60 16.74 6.76
C LEU A 84 17.81 16.82 7.71
N HIS A 85 18.22 15.70 8.30
CA HIS A 85 19.28 15.65 9.30
C HIS A 85 20.05 14.33 9.20
N GLY A 86 21.35 14.34 9.55
CA GLY A 86 22.16 13.10 9.56
C GLY A 86 22.52 12.60 8.18
N GLY A 87 22.76 11.30 8.07
CA GLY A 87 23.09 10.62 6.82
C GLY A 87 21.95 9.73 6.31
N MET A 88 21.94 9.44 5.04
CA MET A 88 20.91 8.55 4.44
C MET A 88 20.83 7.16 5.10
N LYS A 89 21.89 6.71 5.76
CA LYS A 89 21.95 5.44 6.50
C LYS A 89 21.05 5.42 7.75
N ASP A 90 20.65 6.59 8.25
CA ASP A 90 19.82 6.73 9.45
C ASP A 90 18.31 6.72 9.13
N PHE A 91 17.96 6.51 7.87
CA PHE A 91 16.60 6.52 7.38
C PHE A 91 16.18 5.18 6.79
N GLY A 92 14.87 4.96 6.75
CA GLY A 92 14.22 3.92 5.97
C GLY A 92 13.25 4.56 4.99
N VAL A 93 13.00 3.89 3.89
CA VAL A 93 12.15 4.39 2.80
C VAL A 93 10.95 3.47 2.63
N PHE A 94 9.75 4.03 2.77
CA PHE A 94 8.54 3.34 2.34
C PHE A 94 8.33 3.58 0.84
N VAL A 95 8.34 2.50 0.09
CA VAL A 95 8.12 2.51 -1.36
C VAL A 95 6.65 2.25 -1.64
N GLY A 96 5.96 3.20 -2.22
CA GLY A 96 4.54 3.15 -2.56
C GLY A 96 3.57 3.70 -1.50
N GLY A 97 3.97 3.77 -0.24
CA GLY A 97 3.14 4.32 0.85
C GLY A 97 3.30 3.57 2.16
N VAL A 98 2.89 4.20 3.27
CA VAL A 98 3.09 3.65 4.62
C VAL A 98 2.19 2.45 4.95
N MET A 99 1.02 2.36 4.33
CA MET A 99 0.07 1.27 4.58
C MET A 99 0.35 0.04 3.71
N MET A 100 0.34 0.21 2.40
CA MET A 100 0.45 -0.87 1.41
C MET A 100 1.86 -1.06 0.87
N GLY A 101 2.74 -0.07 1.07
CA GLY A 101 4.09 -0.09 0.54
C GLY A 101 5.04 -1.00 1.32
N LYS A 102 6.22 -1.19 0.74
CA LYS A 102 7.31 -1.96 1.34
C LYS A 102 8.29 -1.02 2.01
N LEU A 103 8.81 -1.43 3.17
CA LEU A 103 9.92 -0.77 3.81
C LEU A 103 11.23 -1.28 3.21
N GLU A 104 12.06 -0.35 2.74
CA GLU A 104 13.38 -0.60 2.17
C GLU A 104 14.44 0.22 2.88
N PHE A 105 15.60 -0.40 3.06
CA PHE A 105 16.80 0.27 3.58
C PHE A 105 17.88 0.41 2.53
N ASP A 106 17.75 -0.33 1.44
CA ASP A 106 18.63 -0.23 0.28
C ASP A 106 18.14 0.89 -0.64
N ILE A 107 18.83 2.00 -0.59
CA ILE A 107 18.49 3.21 -1.35
C ILE A 107 19.08 3.23 -2.76
N ASP A 108 19.88 2.24 -3.11
CA ASP A 108 20.45 2.10 -4.45
C ASP A 108 19.53 1.31 -5.40
N LYS A 109 18.38 0.82 -4.88
CA LYS A 109 17.36 0.17 -5.70
C LYS A 109 16.74 1.15 -6.69
N PRO A 110 16.40 0.66 -7.90
CA PRO A 110 15.84 1.49 -8.95
C PRO A 110 14.33 1.75 -8.76
N ILE A 111 13.89 2.92 -9.23
CA ILE A 111 12.50 3.23 -9.51
C ILE A 111 11.99 2.31 -10.61
N THR A 112 10.84 1.71 -10.40
CA THR A 112 10.17 0.82 -11.34
C THR A 112 8.85 1.42 -11.80
N LYS A 113 8.20 0.80 -12.79
CA LYS A 113 6.86 1.20 -13.27
C LYS A 113 5.78 1.18 -12.16
N THR A 114 6.01 0.44 -11.07
CA THR A 114 5.08 0.34 -9.94
C THR A 114 5.44 1.25 -8.77
N THR A 115 6.57 1.97 -8.82
CA THR A 115 6.99 2.90 -7.78
C THR A 115 6.18 4.19 -7.87
N ALA A 116 5.20 4.39 -6.99
CA ALA A 116 4.38 5.61 -6.98
C ALA A 116 4.95 6.72 -6.09
N GLY A 117 5.81 6.37 -5.12
CA GLY A 117 6.40 7.35 -4.22
C GLY A 117 7.38 6.75 -3.23
N LEU A 118 8.16 7.62 -2.63
CA LEU A 118 9.17 7.33 -1.63
C LEU A 118 8.89 8.20 -0.40
N ILE A 119 8.58 7.56 0.74
CA ILE A 119 8.39 8.25 2.00
C ILE A 119 9.58 7.93 2.90
N VAL A 120 10.40 8.94 3.13
CA VAL A 120 11.64 8.83 3.89
C VAL A 120 11.35 9.14 5.36
N LEU A 121 11.70 8.22 6.25
CA LEU A 121 11.48 8.39 7.70
C LEU A 121 12.74 7.98 8.48
N PRO A 122 13.04 8.65 9.60
CA PRO A 122 14.13 8.22 10.49
C PRO A 122 13.90 6.80 11.00
N LYS A 123 14.98 6.02 11.21
CA LYS A 123 14.87 4.63 11.71
C LYS A 123 14.18 4.53 13.07
N GLU A 124 14.24 5.56 13.89
CA GLU A 124 13.58 5.64 15.20
C GLU A 124 12.08 5.89 15.08
N HIS A 125 11.60 6.24 13.90
CA HIS A 125 10.17 6.51 13.69
C HIS A 125 9.33 5.27 13.96
N THR A 126 8.22 5.43 14.68
CA THR A 126 7.35 4.31 15.13
C THR A 126 6.85 3.42 13.98
N LEU A 127 6.59 4.00 12.80
CA LEU A 127 6.19 3.24 11.61
C LEU A 127 7.29 2.32 11.11
N ILE A 128 8.56 2.80 11.10
CA ILE A 128 9.71 1.98 10.73
C ILE A 128 9.87 0.84 11.72
N GLN A 129 9.86 1.15 13.02
CA GLN A 129 10.00 0.15 14.07
C GLN A 129 8.91 -0.92 14.01
N ARG A 130 7.65 -0.52 13.80
CA ARG A 130 6.53 -1.46 13.65
C ARG A 130 6.68 -2.35 12.43
N LYS A 131 7.03 -1.77 11.27
CA LYS A 131 7.16 -2.53 10.03
C LYS A 131 8.38 -3.46 10.01
N SER A 132 9.40 -3.16 10.83
CA SER A 132 10.62 -3.98 10.99
C SER A 132 10.48 -5.09 12.02
N GLN A 133 9.33 -5.21 12.71
CA GLN A 133 9.14 -6.25 13.72
C GLN A 133 9.06 -7.63 13.11
N SER A 134 9.53 -8.63 13.87
CA SER A 134 9.40 -10.03 13.49
C SER A 134 7.95 -10.50 13.54
N GLU A 135 7.63 -11.51 12.74
CA GLU A 135 6.31 -12.16 12.74
C GLU A 135 5.88 -12.62 14.16
N LYS A 136 6.81 -13.18 14.93
CA LYS A 136 6.55 -13.55 16.34
C LYS A 136 6.11 -12.37 17.21
N ALA A 137 6.68 -11.18 16.98
CA ALA A 137 6.28 -9.98 17.69
C ALA A 137 4.89 -9.51 17.25
N MET A 138 4.59 -9.58 15.96
CA MET A 138 3.26 -9.25 15.42
C MET A 138 2.17 -10.18 16.00
N HIS A 139 2.42 -11.48 16.04
CA HIS A 139 1.50 -12.44 16.65
C HIS A 139 1.27 -12.15 18.14
N ARG A 140 2.32 -11.88 18.90
CA ARG A 140 2.20 -11.53 20.33
C ARG A 140 1.38 -10.27 20.53
N ILE A 141 1.61 -9.23 19.73
CA ILE A 141 0.85 -7.98 19.80
C ILE A 141 -0.60 -8.22 19.40
N GLY A 142 -0.85 -8.96 18.32
CA GLY A 142 -2.20 -9.31 17.86
C GLY A 142 -3.01 -10.01 18.95
N LYS A 143 -2.39 -10.97 19.67
CA LYS A 143 -3.02 -11.68 20.79
C LYS A 143 -3.40 -10.77 21.95
N SER A 144 -2.57 -9.77 22.27
CA SER A 144 -2.80 -8.87 23.40
C SER A 144 -3.70 -7.68 23.07
N ALA A 145 -3.82 -7.31 21.82
CA ALA A 145 -4.54 -6.11 21.38
C ALA A 145 -5.98 -6.38 20.91
N CYS A 146 -6.38 -7.65 20.77
CA CYS A 146 -7.70 -8.01 20.26
C CYS A 146 -8.68 -8.30 21.41
N ASP A 147 -9.55 -7.35 21.73
CA ASP A 147 -10.62 -7.50 22.72
C ASP A 147 -11.89 -8.17 22.17
N GLN A 148 -11.87 -8.63 20.92
CA GLN A 148 -13.00 -9.26 20.23
C GLN A 148 -14.27 -8.37 20.15
N CYS A 149 -14.11 -7.06 20.12
CA CYS A 149 -15.20 -6.08 20.07
C CYS A 149 -15.93 -6.02 18.73
N SER A 150 -15.44 -6.68 17.69
CA SER A 150 -16.01 -6.71 16.33
C SER A 150 -16.01 -5.39 15.54
N TYR A 151 -15.53 -4.28 16.09
CA TYR A 151 -15.52 -2.99 15.40
C TYR A 151 -14.77 -2.99 14.06
N CYS A 152 -13.71 -3.81 13.94
CA CYS A 152 -13.00 -3.96 12.67
C CYS A 152 -13.89 -4.54 11.56
N THR A 153 -14.93 -5.30 11.91
CA THR A 153 -15.95 -5.79 10.96
C THR A 153 -17.05 -4.77 10.74
N GLU A 154 -17.63 -4.25 11.82
CA GLU A 154 -18.73 -3.27 11.74
C GLU A 154 -18.34 -2.00 10.96
N LEU A 155 -17.08 -1.58 11.08
CA LEU A 155 -16.54 -0.42 10.37
C LEU A 155 -15.82 -0.79 9.04
N CYS A 156 -15.77 -2.07 8.67
CA CYS A 156 -15.16 -2.48 7.42
C CYS A 156 -15.98 -1.96 6.22
N PRO A 157 -15.40 -1.16 5.32
CA PRO A 157 -16.14 -0.61 4.20
C PRO A 157 -16.77 -1.68 3.30
N ARG A 158 -16.11 -2.83 3.13
CA ARG A 158 -16.65 -3.94 2.34
C ARG A 158 -17.81 -4.63 3.06
N TYR A 159 -17.73 -4.81 4.38
CA TYR A 159 -18.85 -5.35 5.17
C TYR A 159 -20.07 -4.43 5.12
N VAL A 160 -19.86 -3.12 5.22
CA VAL A 160 -20.93 -2.11 5.10
C VAL A 160 -21.58 -2.12 3.71
N LEU A 161 -20.84 -2.50 2.66
CA LEU A 161 -21.40 -2.71 1.31
C LEU A 161 -22.19 -4.01 1.17
N GLY A 162 -22.16 -4.89 2.18
CA GLY A 162 -22.89 -6.16 2.17
C GLY A 162 -22.06 -7.40 1.83
N TYR A 163 -20.73 -7.26 1.73
CA TYR A 163 -19.85 -8.43 1.57
C TYR A 163 -19.66 -9.15 2.90
N ASP A 164 -19.63 -10.49 2.90
CA ASP A 164 -19.36 -11.29 4.10
C ASP A 164 -17.85 -11.34 4.44
N VAL A 165 -17.27 -10.15 4.64
CA VAL A 165 -15.89 -9.96 5.07
C VAL A 165 -15.87 -9.65 6.56
N GLN A 166 -15.33 -10.56 7.36
CA GLN A 166 -15.38 -10.47 8.83
C GLN A 166 -13.97 -10.41 9.45
N PRO A 167 -13.29 -9.24 9.43
CA PRO A 167 -11.93 -9.06 9.95
C PRO A 167 -11.76 -9.52 11.41
N HIS A 168 -12.79 -9.39 12.24
CA HIS A 168 -12.73 -9.86 13.65
C HIS A 168 -12.51 -11.38 13.76
N LYS A 169 -13.07 -12.17 12.83
CA LYS A 169 -12.86 -13.63 12.81
C LYS A 169 -11.42 -13.97 12.41
N VAL A 170 -10.86 -13.23 11.45
CA VAL A 170 -9.44 -13.37 11.05
C VAL A 170 -8.54 -13.05 12.24
N MET A 171 -8.76 -11.92 12.91
CA MET A 171 -7.99 -11.54 14.10
C MET A 171 -8.11 -12.59 15.20
N ARG A 172 -9.30 -13.13 15.43
CA ARG A 172 -9.54 -14.18 16.41
C ARG A 172 -8.80 -15.47 16.07
N SER A 173 -8.84 -15.91 14.81
CA SER A 173 -8.14 -17.12 14.37
C SER A 173 -6.63 -16.98 14.53
N LEU A 174 -6.06 -15.82 14.18
CA LEU A 174 -4.66 -15.50 14.40
C LEU A 174 -4.21 -15.54 15.84
N SER A 175 -5.07 -15.02 16.71
CA SER A 175 -4.70 -14.75 18.09
C SER A 175 -4.92 -15.95 19.02
N PHE A 176 -5.91 -16.78 18.76
CA PHE A 176 -6.39 -17.77 19.72
C PHE A 176 -6.35 -19.20 19.22
N THR A 177 -6.12 -19.47 17.96
CA THR A 177 -6.03 -20.84 17.45
C THR A 177 -4.58 -21.20 17.14
N THR A 178 -4.17 -22.37 17.63
CA THR A 178 -2.92 -23.03 17.25
C THR A 178 -3.09 -23.93 16.02
N THR A 179 -4.28 -23.96 15.46
CA THR A 179 -4.67 -24.80 14.35
C THR A 179 -4.28 -24.17 13.02
N GLY A 180 -3.60 -24.95 12.21
CA GLY A 180 -2.90 -24.56 11.02
C GLY A 180 -3.69 -23.87 9.91
N GLU A 181 -3.05 -23.69 8.78
CA GLU A 181 -3.43 -22.93 7.59
C GLU A 181 -4.87 -23.11 7.09
N ASN A 182 -5.53 -24.23 7.37
CA ASN A 182 -6.88 -24.53 6.90
C ASN A 182 -7.99 -23.63 7.49
N ILE A 183 -7.77 -23.01 8.64
CA ILE A 183 -8.76 -22.10 9.24
C ILE A 183 -8.65 -20.69 8.62
N TRP A 184 -7.49 -20.30 8.18
CA TRP A 184 -7.27 -19.03 7.49
C TRP A 184 -8.08 -18.95 6.20
N ASN A 185 -8.06 -20.02 5.42
CA ASN A 185 -8.73 -20.08 4.12
C ASN A 185 -10.26 -19.93 4.25
N GLN A 186 -10.84 -20.31 5.40
CA GLN A 186 -12.27 -20.14 5.65
C GLN A 186 -12.70 -18.69 5.92
N PHE A 187 -11.76 -17.80 6.23
CA PHE A 187 -12.04 -16.40 6.57
C PHE A 187 -11.36 -15.40 5.63
N ALA A 188 -10.57 -15.87 4.67
CA ALA A 188 -9.86 -15.07 3.69
C ALA A 188 -10.67 -14.87 2.39
N GLU A 189 -11.80 -15.58 2.27
CA GLU A 189 -12.76 -15.42 1.18
C GLU A 189 -13.69 -14.22 1.45
#